data_bc6af6d8405b72a7a6a41bb80f211512
#
_entry.id   bc6af6d8405b72a7a6a41bb80f211512
#
_cell.length_a   1.000
_cell.length_b   1.000
_cell.length_c   1.000
_cell.angle_alpha   90.00
_cell.angle_beta   90.00
_cell.angle_gamma   90.00
#
_symmetry.space_group_name_H-M   'P 1'
#
loop_
_entity.id
_entity.type
_entity.pdbx_description
1 polymer ?
#
loop_
_entity_poly.entity_id
_entity_poly.type
_entity_poly.pdbx_seq_one_letter_code
_entity_poly.pdbx_strand_id
1 'polypeptide(L)'
;MLAGLFCLVARRREAWRGALAVCCLGVASHIALDLITVYGTRIFYPGSERRFSLGTTFLVDPLLSGIVVCGLGLALRLPPQRRARAALASMVLLCGYVGVQGVLRQRALELGNESLHAAGIRAQGVDALPQPFSPFNWKLIARAETGYHVAHVNLAGHPAWVPPWQVLGGLPAMARAYVPPARMAWAQRPQLPQAGAGRALAWQLWLRPDFADFRRFAAYPALSAITAMPATPPPPGETAGCVWFTDLRYDLPAVEDIFRYGYCRDRAQAPWRLYRLAYFSRDQRQRLD
;
A
#
# COMPACT_ATOMS: atom_id res chain seq x y z
N MET A 1 0.43 12.04 -28.49
CA MET A 1 0.76 10.80 -29.22
C MET A 1 -0.43 9.84 -29.29
N LEU A 2 -1.01 9.34 -28.20
CA LEU A 2 -2.13 8.36 -28.23
C LEU A 2 -3.36 8.81 -29.03
N ALA A 3 -3.81 10.06 -28.87
CA ALA A 3 -4.93 10.61 -29.62
C ALA A 3 -4.65 10.68 -31.14
N GLY A 4 -3.42 11.02 -31.53
CA GLY A 4 -3.00 11.04 -32.93
C GLY A 4 -2.96 9.63 -33.53
N LEU A 5 -2.45 8.64 -32.77
CA LEU A 5 -2.43 7.24 -33.19
C LEU A 5 -3.85 6.69 -33.35
N PHE A 6 -4.76 7.00 -32.42
CA PHE A 6 -6.16 6.62 -32.49
C PHE A 6 -6.86 7.20 -33.74
N CYS A 7 -6.64 8.48 -34.05
CA CYS A 7 -7.21 9.13 -35.23
C CYS A 7 -6.66 8.56 -36.54
N LEU A 8 -5.38 8.17 -36.55
CA LEU A 8 -4.74 7.49 -37.72
C LEU A 8 -5.35 6.10 -37.93
N VAL A 9 -5.48 5.30 -36.86
CA VAL A 9 -6.05 3.94 -36.92
C VAL A 9 -7.54 3.98 -37.30
N ALA A 10 -8.29 4.92 -36.71
CA ALA A 10 -9.73 5.08 -36.98
C ALA A 10 -10.04 5.78 -38.32
N ARG A 11 -9.04 6.26 -39.06
CA ARG A 11 -9.18 7.04 -40.33
C ARG A 11 -10.14 8.23 -40.20
N ARG A 12 -10.31 8.82 -38.99
CA ARG A 12 -11.22 9.94 -38.72
C ARG A 12 -10.45 11.17 -38.25
N ARG A 13 -9.80 11.85 -39.19
CA ARG A 13 -8.97 13.05 -38.88
C ARG A 13 -9.77 14.18 -38.23
N GLU A 14 -11.04 14.34 -38.53
CA GLU A 14 -11.90 15.40 -37.96
C GLU A 14 -12.25 15.19 -36.48
N ALA A 15 -12.13 13.94 -35.96
CA ALA A 15 -12.45 13.58 -34.59
C ALA A 15 -11.29 13.80 -33.59
N TRP A 16 -10.16 14.40 -34.01
CA TRP A 16 -8.95 14.49 -33.17
C TRP A 16 -9.17 15.25 -31.85
N ARG A 17 -10.03 16.30 -31.86
CA ARG A 17 -10.36 17.05 -30.63
C ARG A 17 -11.09 16.20 -29.62
N GLY A 18 -12.08 15.41 -30.07
CA GLY A 18 -12.81 14.48 -29.22
C GLY A 18 -11.91 13.37 -28.69
N ALA A 19 -11.06 12.81 -29.56
CA ALA A 19 -10.10 11.78 -29.16
C ALA A 19 -9.08 12.33 -28.15
N LEU A 20 -8.60 13.55 -28.33
CA LEU A 20 -7.70 14.21 -27.39
C LEU A 20 -8.38 14.42 -26.04
N ALA A 21 -9.62 14.93 -26.03
CA ALA A 21 -10.39 15.13 -24.79
C ALA A 21 -10.59 13.81 -24.02
N VAL A 22 -10.95 12.72 -24.70
CA VAL A 22 -11.09 11.40 -24.06
C VAL A 22 -9.76 10.90 -23.48
N CYS A 23 -8.66 11.05 -24.23
CA CYS A 23 -7.33 10.68 -23.72
C CYS A 23 -6.93 11.51 -22.50
N CYS A 24 -7.15 12.83 -22.53
CA CYS A 24 -6.86 13.70 -21.39
C CYS A 24 -7.71 13.35 -20.17
N LEU A 25 -9.01 13.09 -20.34
CA LEU A 25 -9.89 12.64 -19.25
C LEU A 25 -9.46 11.28 -18.71
N GLY A 26 -9.05 10.34 -19.57
CA GLY A 26 -8.54 9.04 -19.15
C GLY A 26 -7.28 9.16 -18.31
N VAL A 27 -6.32 10.00 -18.72
CA VAL A 27 -5.10 10.26 -17.94
C VAL A 27 -5.44 10.98 -16.62
N ALA A 28 -6.30 11.99 -16.66
CA ALA A 28 -6.71 12.72 -15.46
C ALA A 28 -7.44 11.80 -14.45
N SER A 29 -8.33 10.91 -14.93
CA SER A 29 -9.02 9.95 -14.05
C SER A 29 -8.04 8.95 -13.44
N HIS A 30 -7.03 8.47 -14.19
CA HIS A 30 -5.98 7.59 -13.66
C HIS A 30 -5.18 8.29 -12.55
N ILE A 31 -4.73 9.53 -12.80
CA ILE A 31 -4.03 10.32 -11.79
C ILE A 31 -4.91 10.55 -10.56
N ALA A 32 -6.20 10.85 -10.74
CA ALA A 32 -7.13 11.04 -9.62
C ALA A 32 -7.31 9.75 -8.80
N LEU A 33 -7.41 8.58 -9.45
CA LEU A 33 -7.48 7.29 -8.77
C LEU A 33 -6.20 6.96 -8.02
N ASP A 34 -5.04 7.26 -8.58
CA ASP A 34 -3.76 7.09 -7.87
C ASP A 34 -3.68 7.98 -6.63
N LEU A 35 -4.17 9.22 -6.73
CA LEU A 35 -4.16 10.20 -5.63
C LEU A 35 -4.98 9.78 -4.42
N ILE A 36 -6.09 9.09 -4.60
CA ILE A 36 -6.92 8.61 -3.48
C ILE A 36 -6.30 7.43 -2.74
N THR A 37 -5.32 6.76 -3.34
CA THR A 37 -4.61 5.62 -2.71
C THR A 37 -3.45 6.09 -1.81
N VAL A 38 -2.86 5.15 -1.08
CA VAL A 38 -1.67 5.39 -0.22
C VAL A 38 -0.34 5.39 -0.97
N TYR A 39 -0.35 5.09 -2.27
CA TYR A 39 0.87 4.94 -3.07
C TYR A 39 1.67 6.24 -3.17
N GLY A 40 0.98 7.35 -3.42
CA GLY A 40 1.57 8.67 -3.63
C GLY A 40 2.06 8.90 -5.07
N THR A 41 1.44 9.86 -5.73
CA THR A 41 1.69 10.21 -7.13
C THR A 41 2.53 11.46 -7.25
N ARG A 42 3.53 11.46 -8.14
CA ARG A 42 4.38 12.62 -8.43
C ARG A 42 3.73 13.50 -9.51
N ILE A 43 2.76 14.32 -9.11
CA ILE A 43 1.96 15.13 -10.05
C ILE A 43 2.83 16.16 -10.79
N PHE A 44 3.85 16.71 -10.13
CA PHE A 44 4.68 17.80 -10.65
C PHE A 44 6.04 17.33 -11.18
N TYR A 45 6.20 16.05 -11.47
CA TYR A 45 7.43 15.57 -12.08
C TYR A 45 7.58 16.11 -13.53
N PRO A 46 8.78 16.53 -13.99
CA PRO A 46 10.08 16.47 -13.32
C PRO A 46 10.42 17.68 -12.42
N GLY A 47 9.57 18.69 -12.32
CA GLY A 47 9.84 19.91 -11.55
C GLY A 47 9.90 19.68 -10.03
N SER A 48 9.22 18.61 -9.52
CA SER A 48 9.24 18.22 -8.12
C SER A 48 9.10 16.72 -7.97
N GLU A 49 9.90 16.14 -7.08
CA GLU A 49 9.80 14.71 -6.71
C GLU A 49 8.79 14.44 -5.60
N ARG A 50 8.12 15.49 -5.09
CA ARG A 50 7.13 15.36 -4.02
C ARG A 50 5.98 14.46 -4.44
N ARG A 51 5.66 13.50 -3.58
CA ARG A 51 4.52 12.59 -3.75
C ARG A 51 3.29 13.14 -3.03
N PHE A 52 2.16 13.06 -3.69
CA PHE A 52 0.85 13.47 -3.15
C PHE A 52 -0.05 12.25 -3.04
N SER A 53 -0.71 12.12 -1.91
CA SER A 53 -1.67 11.04 -1.63
C SER A 53 -2.72 11.56 -0.67
N LEU A 54 -3.98 11.28 -0.94
CA LEU A 54 -5.08 11.51 -0.01
C LEU A 54 -5.21 10.34 0.98
N GLY A 55 -4.76 9.15 0.58
CA GLY A 55 -4.76 7.97 1.44
C GLY A 55 -6.15 7.60 1.96
N THR A 56 -7.19 7.81 1.16
CA THR A 56 -8.58 7.56 1.53
C THR A 56 -9.05 6.17 1.15
N THR A 57 -8.48 5.57 0.10
CA THR A 57 -8.99 4.34 -0.50
C THR A 57 -7.89 3.29 -0.60
N PHE A 58 -8.22 2.05 -0.28
CA PHE A 58 -7.30 0.93 -0.48
C PHE A 58 -7.10 0.65 -1.98
N LEU A 59 -5.91 0.14 -2.35
CA LEU A 59 -5.53 -0.07 -3.77
C LEU A 59 -6.54 -0.95 -4.53
N VAL A 60 -7.07 -1.99 -3.89
CA VAL A 60 -8.09 -2.87 -4.44
C VAL A 60 -9.33 -2.76 -3.56
N ASP A 61 -10.19 -1.81 -3.87
CA ASP A 61 -11.43 -1.56 -3.14
C ASP A 61 -12.62 -2.14 -3.91
N PRO A 62 -13.27 -3.20 -3.39
CA PRO A 62 -14.40 -3.84 -4.08
C PRO A 62 -15.63 -2.94 -4.22
N LEU A 63 -15.87 -2.02 -3.25
CA LEU A 63 -17.01 -1.11 -3.32
C LEU A 63 -16.78 -0.03 -4.38
N LEU A 64 -15.61 0.58 -4.41
CA LEU A 64 -15.22 1.54 -5.45
C LEU A 64 -15.30 0.89 -6.83
N SER A 65 -14.69 -0.29 -6.98
CA SER A 65 -14.73 -1.06 -8.24
C SER A 65 -16.17 -1.43 -8.62
N GLY A 66 -16.99 -1.82 -7.66
CA GLY A 66 -18.43 -2.13 -7.86
C GLY A 66 -19.21 -0.93 -8.38
N ILE A 67 -19.01 0.26 -7.80
CA ILE A 67 -19.65 1.52 -8.27
C ILE A 67 -19.28 1.78 -9.73
N VAL A 68 -18.00 1.66 -10.10
CA VAL A 68 -17.55 1.90 -11.48
C VAL A 68 -18.12 0.87 -12.44
N VAL A 69 -18.04 -0.42 -12.12
CA VAL A 69 -18.52 -1.52 -12.98
C VAL A 69 -20.04 -1.46 -13.15
N CYS A 70 -20.78 -1.27 -12.06
CA CYS A 70 -22.26 -1.15 -12.12
C CYS A 70 -22.67 0.10 -12.88
N GLY A 71 -22.01 1.23 -12.66
CA GLY A 71 -22.29 2.48 -13.36
C GLY A 71 -22.04 2.37 -14.87
N LEU A 72 -20.93 1.75 -15.26
CA LEU A 72 -20.63 1.49 -16.66
C LEU A 72 -21.64 0.51 -17.28
N GLY A 73 -21.94 -0.60 -16.60
CA GLY A 73 -22.90 -1.60 -17.06
C GLY A 73 -24.30 -1.00 -17.24
N LEU A 74 -24.72 -0.14 -16.31
CA LEU A 74 -26.00 0.58 -16.40
C LEU A 74 -25.99 1.56 -17.58
N ALA A 75 -24.94 2.36 -17.74
CA ALA A 75 -24.82 3.30 -18.85
C ALA A 75 -24.83 2.61 -20.21
N LEU A 76 -24.26 1.42 -20.34
CA LEU A 76 -24.26 0.64 -21.59
C LEU A 76 -25.64 0.06 -21.92
N ARG A 77 -26.45 -0.31 -20.92
CA ARG A 77 -27.80 -0.90 -21.12
C ARG A 77 -28.91 0.13 -21.30
N LEU A 78 -28.70 1.36 -20.87
CA LEU A 78 -29.71 2.41 -20.96
C LEU A 78 -29.77 3.03 -22.37
N PRO A 79 -30.93 3.55 -22.79
CA PRO A 79 -31.07 4.30 -24.03
C PRO A 79 -30.21 5.56 -23.99
N PRO A 80 -29.74 6.07 -25.15
CA PRO A 80 -28.77 7.19 -25.26
C PRO A 80 -29.13 8.41 -24.39
N GLN A 81 -30.42 8.74 -24.29
CA GLN A 81 -30.94 9.90 -23.56
C GLN A 81 -30.70 9.80 -22.03
N ARG A 82 -30.57 8.57 -21.50
CA ARG A 82 -30.39 8.31 -20.06
C ARG A 82 -28.93 8.00 -19.68
N ARG A 83 -28.07 7.70 -20.65
CA ARG A 83 -26.66 7.34 -20.41
C ARG A 83 -25.88 8.40 -19.63
N ALA A 84 -26.01 9.65 -20.02
CA ALA A 84 -25.33 10.77 -19.37
C ALA A 84 -25.78 10.92 -17.90
N ARG A 85 -27.06 10.75 -17.61
CA ARG A 85 -27.59 10.81 -16.23
C ARG A 85 -27.06 9.65 -15.39
N ALA A 86 -27.00 8.43 -15.93
CA ALA A 86 -26.44 7.28 -15.25
C ALA A 86 -24.94 7.46 -14.95
N ALA A 87 -24.18 7.96 -15.92
CA ALA A 87 -22.77 8.25 -15.74
C ALA A 87 -22.53 9.34 -14.67
N LEU A 88 -23.34 10.41 -14.70
CA LEU A 88 -23.27 11.47 -13.69
C LEU A 88 -23.63 10.94 -12.30
N ALA A 89 -24.69 10.15 -12.17
CA ALA A 89 -25.08 9.53 -10.90
C ALA A 89 -23.97 8.63 -10.34
N SER A 90 -23.32 7.82 -11.20
CA SER A 90 -22.20 6.97 -10.80
C SER A 90 -20.99 7.81 -10.35
N MET A 91 -20.73 8.93 -11.02
CA MET A 91 -19.65 9.85 -10.62
C MET A 91 -19.94 10.51 -9.28
N VAL A 92 -21.18 10.96 -9.06
CA VAL A 92 -21.59 11.53 -7.76
C VAL A 92 -21.46 10.51 -6.65
N LEU A 93 -21.88 9.26 -6.89
CA LEU A 93 -21.75 8.16 -5.94
C LEU A 93 -20.28 7.84 -5.64
N LEU A 94 -19.42 7.84 -6.66
CA LEU A 94 -17.99 7.63 -6.50
C LEU A 94 -17.34 8.72 -5.66
N CYS A 95 -17.61 9.99 -5.98
CA CYS A 95 -17.12 11.13 -5.20
C CYS A 95 -17.64 11.11 -3.77
N GLY A 96 -18.93 10.78 -3.58
CA GLY A 96 -19.53 10.61 -2.26
C GLY A 96 -18.85 9.50 -1.45
N TYR A 97 -18.58 8.36 -2.08
CA TYR A 97 -17.84 7.26 -1.43
C TYR A 97 -16.44 7.70 -0.98
N VAL A 98 -15.68 8.34 -1.86
CA VAL A 98 -14.33 8.86 -1.51
C VAL A 98 -14.43 9.91 -0.40
N GLY A 99 -15.47 10.76 -0.42
CA GLY A 99 -15.73 11.73 0.66
C GLY A 99 -15.99 11.05 2.00
N VAL A 100 -16.82 10.00 2.03
CA VAL A 100 -17.06 9.18 3.24
C VAL A 100 -15.76 8.56 3.75
N GLN A 101 -14.94 8.02 2.86
CA GLN A 101 -13.63 7.49 3.24
C GLN A 101 -12.70 8.56 3.83
N GLY A 102 -12.78 9.80 3.34
CA GLY A 102 -12.07 10.94 3.92
C GLY A 102 -12.51 11.23 5.37
N VAL A 103 -13.82 11.19 5.63
CA VAL A 103 -14.36 11.34 6.99
C VAL A 103 -13.93 10.18 7.90
N LEU A 104 -14.00 8.95 7.41
CA LEU A 104 -13.54 7.78 8.17
C LEU A 104 -12.03 7.84 8.47
N ARG A 105 -11.24 8.34 7.53
CA ARG A 105 -9.81 8.57 7.75
C ARG A 105 -9.58 9.56 8.90
N GLN A 106 -10.32 10.66 8.91
CA GLN A 106 -10.21 11.66 9.99
C GLN A 106 -10.57 11.07 11.35
N ARG A 107 -11.64 10.26 11.43
CA ARG A 107 -12.03 9.53 12.63
C ARG A 107 -10.95 8.54 13.10
N ALA A 108 -10.31 7.84 12.15
CA ALA A 108 -9.21 6.94 12.45
C ALA A 108 -7.99 7.68 13.03
N LEU A 109 -7.68 8.89 12.51
CA LEU A 109 -6.60 9.74 13.02
C LEU A 109 -6.90 10.25 14.44
N GLU A 110 -8.12 10.72 14.71
CA GLU A 110 -8.57 11.16 16.03
C GLU A 110 -8.41 10.03 17.05
N LEU A 111 -9.00 8.86 16.75
CA LEU A 111 -8.88 7.66 17.57
C LEU A 111 -7.41 7.25 17.81
N GLY A 112 -6.59 7.31 16.76
CA GLY A 112 -5.16 7.01 16.85
C GLY A 112 -4.45 7.92 17.86
N ASN A 113 -4.67 9.22 17.76
CA ASN A 113 -4.07 10.20 18.68
C ASN A 113 -4.54 9.98 20.12
N GLU A 114 -5.85 9.83 20.35
CA GLU A 114 -6.41 9.57 21.68
C GLU A 114 -5.82 8.31 22.32
N SER A 115 -5.74 7.22 21.54
CA SER A 115 -5.22 5.95 22.03
C SER A 115 -3.72 5.97 22.32
N LEU A 116 -2.91 6.75 21.56
CA LEU A 116 -1.49 6.96 21.86
C LEU A 116 -1.30 7.70 23.17
N HIS A 117 -2.08 8.77 23.37
CA HIS A 117 -2.04 9.53 24.63
C HIS A 117 -2.44 8.65 25.82
N ALA A 118 -3.50 7.86 25.69
CA ALA A 118 -3.94 6.93 26.73
C ALA A 118 -2.90 5.85 27.05
N ALA A 119 -2.16 5.38 26.03
CA ALA A 119 -1.09 4.39 26.19
C ALA A 119 0.25 4.99 26.66
N GLY A 120 0.37 6.32 26.79
CA GLY A 120 1.63 7.00 27.17
C GLY A 120 2.73 6.88 26.09
N ILE A 121 2.37 6.58 24.84
CA ILE A 121 3.31 6.41 23.73
C ILE A 121 3.68 7.78 23.16
N ARG A 122 4.96 8.10 23.17
CA ARG A 122 5.49 9.32 22.53
C ARG A 122 5.68 9.09 21.04
N ALA A 123 4.95 9.84 20.21
CA ALA A 123 5.06 9.80 18.76
C ALA A 123 5.04 11.20 18.16
N GLN A 124 5.66 11.35 16.97
CA GLN A 124 5.72 12.63 16.25
C GLN A 124 4.42 12.90 15.47
N GLY A 125 3.55 11.91 15.32
CA GLY A 125 2.27 11.99 14.62
C GLY A 125 1.75 10.61 14.26
N VAL A 126 0.47 10.57 13.90
CA VAL A 126 -0.24 9.36 13.46
C VAL A 126 -0.67 9.53 12.02
N ASP A 127 -0.49 8.50 11.22
CA ASP A 127 -1.10 8.36 9.90
C ASP A 127 -2.13 7.22 9.92
N ALA A 128 -3.21 7.40 9.15
CA ALA A 128 -4.26 6.40 8.97
C ALA A 128 -4.29 5.95 7.50
N LEU A 129 -4.13 4.66 7.29
CA LEU A 129 -4.08 4.02 5.98
C LEU A 129 -5.28 3.09 5.81
N PRO A 130 -6.07 3.21 4.72
CA PRO A 130 -7.19 2.34 4.44
C PRO A 130 -6.70 0.90 4.25
N GLN A 131 -7.54 -0.06 4.61
CA GLN A 131 -7.20 -1.48 4.59
C GLN A 131 -8.26 -2.28 3.82
N PRO A 132 -7.95 -3.52 3.36
CA PRO A 132 -8.88 -4.31 2.56
C PRO A 132 -10.14 -4.74 3.33
N PHE A 133 -11.12 -5.25 2.58
CA PHE A 133 -12.39 -5.88 2.97
C PHE A 133 -13.49 -4.96 3.49
N SER A 134 -13.18 -3.80 4.05
CA SER A 134 -14.20 -2.93 4.62
C SER A 134 -13.73 -1.48 4.59
N PRO A 135 -14.59 -0.51 4.26
CA PRO A 135 -14.29 0.91 4.36
C PRO A 135 -14.01 1.37 5.79
N PHE A 136 -14.32 0.53 6.79
CA PHE A 136 -14.09 0.80 8.21
C PHE A 136 -12.77 0.22 8.73
N ASN A 137 -12.03 -0.55 7.91
CA ASN A 137 -10.74 -1.11 8.30
C ASN A 137 -9.61 -0.11 8.07
N TRP A 138 -8.87 0.20 9.12
CA TRP A 138 -7.78 1.15 9.08
C TRP A 138 -6.53 0.59 9.77
N LYS A 139 -5.37 0.90 9.21
CA LYS A 139 -4.08 0.74 9.85
C LYS A 139 -3.63 2.11 10.33
N LEU A 140 -3.28 2.21 11.59
CA LEU A 140 -2.70 3.38 12.20
C LEU A 140 -1.20 3.18 12.31
N ILE A 141 -0.41 4.17 11.90
CA ILE A 141 1.05 4.15 12.00
C ILE A 141 1.49 5.41 12.73
N ALA A 142 2.07 5.24 13.89
CA ALA A 142 2.64 6.33 14.68
C ALA A 142 4.17 6.29 14.58
N ARG A 143 4.79 7.43 14.23
CA ARG A 143 6.25 7.57 14.14
C ARG A 143 6.83 7.79 15.54
N ALA A 144 7.73 6.92 15.95
CA ALA A 144 8.52 7.04 17.18
C ALA A 144 10.00 7.27 16.82
N GLU A 145 10.85 7.58 17.80
CA GLU A 145 12.28 7.84 17.59
C GLU A 145 13.03 6.66 16.96
N THR A 146 12.65 5.44 17.30
CA THR A 146 13.37 4.21 16.91
C THR A 146 12.60 3.34 15.91
N GLY A 147 11.50 3.86 15.35
CA GLY A 147 10.65 3.11 14.43
C GLY A 147 9.20 3.55 14.46
N TYR A 148 8.31 2.59 14.53
CA TYR A 148 6.88 2.84 14.42
C TYR A 148 6.10 2.04 15.46
N HIS A 149 4.94 2.59 15.86
CA HIS A 149 3.88 1.82 16.50
C HIS A 149 2.76 1.64 15.47
N VAL A 150 2.28 0.42 15.31
CA VAL A 150 1.25 0.05 14.33
C VAL A 150 0.07 -0.55 15.05
N ALA A 151 -1.13 -0.12 14.71
CA ALA A 151 -2.37 -0.70 15.19
C ALA A 151 -3.34 -0.93 14.03
N HIS A 152 -4.20 -1.94 14.15
CA HIS A 152 -5.25 -2.26 13.18
C HIS A 152 -6.60 -2.12 13.86
N VAL A 153 -7.51 -1.36 13.25
CA VAL A 153 -8.80 -1.05 13.84
C VAL A 153 -9.92 -1.15 12.80
N ASN A 154 -11.11 -1.59 13.25
CA ASN A 154 -12.35 -1.48 12.52
C ASN A 154 -13.25 -0.43 13.21
N LEU A 155 -13.49 0.69 12.54
CA LEU A 155 -14.25 1.82 13.09
C LEU A 155 -15.74 1.52 13.28
N ALA A 156 -16.30 0.50 12.61
CA ALA A 156 -17.70 0.09 12.81
C ALA A 156 -17.89 -0.71 14.11
N GLY A 157 -16.81 -1.06 14.82
CA GLY A 157 -16.89 -1.80 16.07
C GLY A 157 -17.24 -3.30 15.91
N HIS A 158 -17.37 -3.78 14.69
CA HIS A 158 -17.68 -5.17 14.37
C HIS A 158 -16.48 -5.82 13.66
N PRO A 159 -16.26 -7.14 13.82
CA PRO A 159 -15.30 -7.85 13.00
C PRO A 159 -15.65 -7.66 11.52
N ALA A 160 -14.63 -7.50 10.67
CA ALA A 160 -14.87 -7.43 9.23
C ALA A 160 -15.64 -8.68 8.79
N TRP A 161 -16.73 -8.47 8.05
CA TRP A 161 -17.43 -9.57 7.43
C TRP A 161 -16.52 -10.23 6.38
N VAL A 162 -16.22 -11.50 6.58
CA VAL A 162 -15.43 -12.31 5.64
C VAL A 162 -16.40 -13.16 4.84
N PRO A 163 -16.53 -12.95 3.53
CA PRO A 163 -17.40 -13.77 2.71
C PRO A 163 -17.00 -15.26 2.80
N PRO A 164 -17.95 -16.20 2.80
CA PRO A 164 -17.68 -17.64 2.96
C PRO A 164 -16.71 -18.23 1.92
N TRP A 165 -16.69 -17.67 0.71
CA TRP A 165 -15.77 -18.10 -0.37
C TRP A 165 -14.33 -17.62 -0.19
N GLN A 166 -14.05 -16.75 0.78
CA GLN A 166 -12.71 -16.26 1.11
C GLN A 166 -11.96 -17.17 2.09
N VAL A 167 -12.39 -18.43 2.24
CA VAL A 167 -11.75 -19.42 3.12
C VAL A 167 -10.35 -19.83 2.63
N LEU A 168 -9.91 -19.34 1.47
CA LEU A 168 -8.62 -19.65 0.88
C LEU A 168 -7.50 -18.82 1.53
N GLY A 169 -6.57 -19.47 2.21
CA GLY A 169 -5.35 -18.88 2.74
C GLY A 169 -5.52 -18.06 4.03
N GLY A 170 -4.67 -17.07 4.25
CA GLY A 170 -4.64 -16.23 5.45
C GLY A 170 -5.73 -15.16 5.57
N LEU A 171 -6.69 -15.06 4.63
CA LEU A 171 -7.72 -14.02 4.58
C LEU A 171 -8.59 -13.94 5.84
N PRO A 172 -9.07 -15.05 6.45
CA PRO A 172 -9.83 -14.97 7.69
C PRO A 172 -9.00 -14.47 8.87
N ALA A 173 -7.72 -14.82 8.93
CA ALA A 173 -6.82 -14.35 9.97
C ALA A 173 -6.54 -12.84 9.82
N MET A 174 -6.33 -12.39 8.59
CA MET A 174 -6.17 -10.97 8.28
C MET A 174 -7.41 -10.15 8.65
N ALA A 175 -8.61 -10.63 8.31
CA ALA A 175 -9.85 -9.92 8.64
C ALA A 175 -10.09 -9.81 10.16
N ARG A 176 -9.71 -10.83 10.94
CA ARG A 176 -9.83 -10.82 12.41
C ARG A 176 -8.84 -9.90 13.11
N ALA A 177 -7.78 -9.50 12.43
CA ALA A 177 -6.79 -8.57 12.97
C ALA A 177 -7.33 -7.13 13.10
N TYR A 178 -8.40 -6.79 12.37
CA TYR A 178 -9.06 -5.49 12.51
C TYR A 178 -10.09 -5.56 13.64
N VAL A 179 -9.65 -5.09 14.81
CA VAL A 179 -10.44 -5.17 16.05
C VAL A 179 -11.25 -3.90 16.30
N PRO A 180 -12.31 -3.95 17.13
CA PRO A 180 -13.00 -2.75 17.60
C PRO A 180 -12.07 -1.77 18.30
N PRO A 181 -12.37 -0.45 18.32
CA PRO A 181 -11.55 0.57 18.99
C PRO A 181 -11.16 0.23 20.43
N ALA A 182 -12.11 -0.32 21.21
CA ALA A 182 -11.87 -0.70 22.61
C ALA A 182 -10.87 -1.85 22.81
N ARG A 183 -10.55 -2.60 21.76
CA ARG A 183 -9.56 -3.71 21.80
C ARG A 183 -8.30 -3.40 21.03
N MET A 184 -8.18 -2.19 20.50
CA MET A 184 -7.02 -1.79 19.70
C MET A 184 -5.76 -1.78 20.56
N ALA A 185 -4.69 -2.38 20.05
CA ALA A 185 -3.38 -2.40 20.69
C ALA A 185 -2.29 -1.97 19.71
N TRP A 186 -1.30 -1.24 20.21
CA TRP A 186 -0.16 -0.79 19.45
C TRP A 186 0.95 -1.84 19.49
N ALA A 187 1.38 -2.32 18.33
CA ALA A 187 2.54 -3.17 18.15
C ALA A 187 3.76 -2.35 17.71
N GLN A 188 4.90 -2.54 18.34
CA GLN A 188 6.13 -1.86 17.95
C GLN A 188 6.74 -2.52 16.70
N ARG A 189 7.11 -1.71 15.72
CA ARG A 189 7.79 -2.11 14.49
C ARG A 189 9.07 -1.28 14.35
N PRO A 190 10.24 -1.84 14.68
CA PRO A 190 11.50 -1.09 14.60
C PRO A 190 11.86 -0.81 13.14
N GLN A 191 12.40 0.39 12.90
CA GLN A 191 13.01 0.70 11.60
C GLN A 191 14.30 -0.10 11.42
N LEU A 192 15.11 -0.16 12.49
CA LEU A 192 16.35 -0.92 12.57
C LEU A 192 16.43 -1.60 13.94
N PRO A 193 17.19 -2.68 14.11
CA PRO A 193 17.37 -3.31 15.41
C PRO A 193 17.95 -2.31 16.40
N GLN A 194 17.41 -2.27 17.62
CA GLN A 194 17.87 -1.32 18.66
C GLN A 194 19.14 -1.79 19.37
N ALA A 195 19.34 -3.11 19.44
CA ALA A 195 20.50 -3.73 20.11
C ALA A 195 20.92 -5.03 19.42
N GLY A 196 22.07 -5.58 19.83
CA GLY A 196 22.60 -6.86 19.36
C GLY A 196 23.46 -6.78 18.10
N ALA A 197 24.08 -7.91 17.74
CA ALA A 197 25.02 -8.03 16.62
C ALA A 197 24.40 -7.68 15.25
N GLY A 198 23.08 -7.86 15.10
CA GLY A 198 22.34 -7.52 13.87
C GLY A 198 22.19 -6.02 13.63
N ARG A 199 22.36 -5.16 14.66
CA ARG A 199 22.16 -3.71 14.52
C ARG A 199 23.19 -3.08 13.59
N ALA A 200 24.47 -3.31 13.84
CA ALA A 200 25.56 -2.75 13.03
C ALA A 200 25.45 -3.21 11.56
N LEU A 201 25.16 -4.48 11.35
CA LEU A 201 24.97 -5.06 10.03
C LEU A 201 23.75 -4.43 9.31
N ALA A 202 22.59 -4.40 9.94
CA ALA A 202 21.40 -3.83 9.33
C ALA A 202 21.59 -2.35 8.99
N TRP A 203 22.27 -1.59 9.85
CA TRP A 203 22.60 -0.19 9.61
C TRP A 203 23.57 -0.04 8.43
N GLN A 204 24.64 -0.84 8.37
CA GLN A 204 25.59 -0.85 7.26
C GLN A 204 24.90 -1.13 5.92
N LEU A 205 24.03 -2.14 5.88
CA LEU A 205 23.29 -2.51 4.66
C LEU A 205 22.25 -1.45 4.29
N TRP A 206 21.60 -0.86 5.29
CA TRP A 206 20.64 0.23 5.06
C TRP A 206 21.27 1.45 4.38
N LEU A 207 22.52 1.81 4.73
CA LEU A 207 23.22 2.98 4.20
C LEU A 207 23.87 2.75 2.82
N ARG A 208 23.85 1.54 2.29
CA ARG A 208 24.47 1.26 0.98
C ARG A 208 23.86 2.15 -0.12
N PRO A 209 24.67 2.63 -1.09
CA PRO A 209 24.21 3.47 -2.20
C PRO A 209 23.16 2.77 -3.08
N ASP A 210 23.33 1.47 -3.35
CA ASP A 210 22.42 0.65 -4.15
C ASP A 210 21.03 0.44 -3.51
N PHE A 211 20.85 0.82 -2.22
CA PHE A 211 19.57 0.81 -1.52
C PHE A 211 18.87 2.18 -1.50
N ALA A 212 19.46 3.20 -2.14
CA ALA A 212 18.94 4.57 -2.12
C ALA A 212 17.52 4.67 -2.73
N ASP A 213 17.21 3.88 -3.76
CA ASP A 213 15.92 3.90 -4.40
C ASP A 213 14.81 3.38 -3.47
N PHE A 214 15.07 2.30 -2.73
CA PHE A 214 14.14 1.83 -1.70
C PHE A 214 13.94 2.89 -0.61
N ARG A 215 15.02 3.51 -0.09
CA ARG A 215 14.91 4.56 0.93
C ARG A 215 14.09 5.77 0.47
N ARG A 216 14.19 6.15 -0.81
CA ARG A 216 13.40 7.25 -1.40
C ARG A 216 11.95 6.85 -1.65
N PHE A 217 11.72 5.58 -1.92
CA PHE A 217 10.38 5.05 -2.18
C PHE A 217 9.58 4.83 -0.90
N ALA A 218 10.19 4.21 0.12
CA ALA A 218 9.51 3.79 1.32
C ALA A 218 9.13 4.99 2.21
N ALA A 219 7.83 5.10 2.54
CA ALA A 219 7.34 6.13 3.45
C ALA A 219 7.47 5.72 4.92
N TYR A 220 7.33 4.42 5.21
CA TYR A 220 7.47 3.84 6.55
C TYR A 220 8.38 2.62 6.49
N PRO A 221 9.68 2.83 6.20
CA PRO A 221 10.62 1.72 6.13
C PRO A 221 10.81 1.07 7.49
N ALA A 222 10.66 -0.24 7.55
CA ALA A 222 10.83 -1.04 8.74
C ALA A 222 11.65 -2.29 8.45
N LEU A 223 12.34 -2.78 9.49
CA LEU A 223 12.96 -4.09 9.42
C LEU A 223 11.87 -5.17 9.38
N SER A 224 11.90 -6.01 8.35
CA SER A 224 11.00 -7.15 8.24
C SER A 224 11.56 -8.38 8.94
N ALA A 225 12.80 -8.76 8.60
CA ALA A 225 13.44 -9.93 9.21
C ALA A 225 14.97 -9.86 9.09
N ILE A 226 15.65 -10.49 10.05
CA ILE A 226 17.05 -10.90 9.93
C ILE A 226 17.06 -12.41 10.09
N THR A 227 17.42 -13.13 9.01
CA THR A 227 17.66 -14.56 9.11
C THR A 227 19.06 -14.79 9.62
N ALA A 228 19.17 -15.58 10.69
CA ALA A 228 20.46 -15.92 11.28
C ALA A 228 21.32 -16.68 10.26
N MET A 229 22.63 -16.43 10.32
CA MET A 229 23.58 -17.26 9.58
C MET A 229 23.67 -18.62 10.29
N PRO A 230 23.43 -19.73 9.59
CA PRO A 230 23.64 -21.04 10.19
C PRO A 230 25.10 -21.20 10.63
N ALA A 231 25.33 -21.87 11.73
CA ALA A 231 26.68 -22.17 12.24
C ALA A 231 27.47 -23.06 11.26
N THR A 232 26.78 -23.85 10.47
CA THR A 232 27.34 -24.67 9.38
C THR A 232 27.05 -24.03 8.02
N PRO A 233 27.98 -24.12 7.05
CA PRO A 233 27.74 -23.63 5.70
C PRO A 233 26.44 -24.24 5.14
N PRO A 234 25.53 -23.43 4.58
CA PRO A 234 24.31 -23.95 3.96
C PRO A 234 24.66 -24.83 2.74
N PRO A 235 23.81 -25.76 2.35
CA PRO A 235 23.92 -26.51 1.11
C PRO A 235 24.07 -25.59 -0.11
N PRO A 236 24.61 -26.08 -1.23
CA PRO A 236 24.69 -25.29 -2.46
C PRO A 236 23.30 -24.77 -2.88
N GLY A 237 23.18 -23.46 -3.07
CA GLY A 237 21.91 -22.80 -3.43
C GLY A 237 21.13 -22.21 -2.25
N GLU A 238 21.46 -22.53 -1.01
CA GLU A 238 20.90 -21.91 0.18
C GLU A 238 21.71 -20.69 0.62
N THR A 239 21.06 -19.71 1.25
CA THR A 239 21.72 -18.49 1.72
C THR A 239 22.18 -18.60 3.16
N ALA A 240 23.38 -18.10 3.42
CA ALA A 240 23.94 -18.06 4.78
C ALA A 240 23.23 -17.04 5.69
N GLY A 241 22.59 -16.02 5.12
CA GLY A 241 21.82 -15.05 5.89
C GLY A 241 21.25 -13.94 5.02
N CYS A 242 20.14 -13.37 5.46
CA CYS A 242 19.48 -12.24 4.81
C CYS A 242 19.08 -11.17 5.84
N VAL A 243 19.04 -9.92 5.40
CA VAL A 243 18.44 -8.79 6.12
C VAL A 243 17.39 -8.17 5.21
N TRP A 244 16.14 -8.22 5.63
CA TRP A 244 14.98 -7.78 4.85
C TRP A 244 14.36 -6.54 5.44
N PHE A 245 14.01 -5.60 4.57
CA PHE A 245 13.26 -4.39 4.88
C PHE A 245 11.94 -4.38 4.13
N THR A 246 10.94 -3.75 4.72
CA THR A 246 9.61 -3.56 4.14
C THR A 246 9.18 -2.10 4.25
N ASP A 247 8.13 -1.74 3.53
CA ASP A 247 7.41 -0.49 3.75
C ASP A 247 6.04 -0.84 4.37
N LEU A 248 5.79 -0.36 5.58
CA LEU A 248 4.59 -0.65 6.34
C LEU A 248 3.28 -0.20 5.67
N ARG A 249 3.34 0.61 4.61
CA ARG A 249 2.15 0.90 3.79
C ARG A 249 1.53 -0.38 3.22
N TYR A 250 2.38 -1.32 2.83
CA TYR A 250 2.01 -2.55 2.12
C TYR A 250 2.00 -3.80 3.00
N ASP A 251 2.38 -3.66 4.25
CA ASP A 251 2.28 -4.72 5.24
C ASP A 251 0.80 -4.96 5.58
N LEU A 252 0.35 -6.20 5.51
CA LEU A 252 -0.99 -6.63 5.87
C LEU A 252 -0.93 -7.54 7.10
N PRO A 253 -1.87 -7.42 8.05
CA PRO A 253 -1.85 -8.26 9.25
C PRO A 253 -2.05 -9.73 8.91
N ALA A 254 -1.36 -10.61 9.63
CA ALA A 254 -1.42 -12.08 9.46
C ALA A 254 -1.04 -12.61 8.08
N VAL A 255 -0.38 -11.79 7.25
CA VAL A 255 0.17 -12.19 5.95
C VAL A 255 1.64 -11.79 5.90
N GLU A 256 2.45 -12.53 5.16
CA GLU A 256 3.85 -12.16 4.92
C GLU A 256 3.94 -10.80 4.25
N ASP A 257 4.93 -10.00 4.67
CA ASP A 257 5.17 -8.68 4.08
C ASP A 257 5.28 -8.77 2.56
N ILE A 258 4.48 -8.00 1.84
CA ILE A 258 4.37 -8.10 0.37
C ILE A 258 5.61 -7.49 -0.30
N PHE A 259 6.08 -6.35 0.20
CA PHE A 259 7.20 -5.61 -0.35
C PHE A 259 8.45 -5.80 0.50
N ARG A 260 9.20 -6.87 0.25
CA ARG A 260 10.47 -7.12 0.94
C ARG A 260 11.65 -6.93 0.00
N TYR A 261 12.49 -5.97 0.34
CA TYR A 261 13.77 -5.69 -0.29
C TYR A 261 14.86 -5.84 0.75
N GLY A 262 16.00 -6.36 0.34
CA GLY A 262 17.07 -6.55 1.31
C GLY A 262 18.30 -7.20 0.72
N TYR A 263 19.18 -7.59 1.59
CA TYR A 263 20.45 -8.17 1.21
C TYR A 263 20.58 -9.60 1.71
N CYS A 264 21.06 -10.46 0.82
CA CYS A 264 21.41 -11.83 1.18
C CYS A 264 22.85 -12.13 0.78
N ARG A 265 23.45 -13.13 1.43
CA ARG A 265 24.73 -13.71 1.04
C ARG A 265 24.67 -15.21 1.15
N ASP A 266 25.38 -15.90 0.24
CA ASP A 266 25.34 -17.38 0.15
C ASP A 266 26.31 -18.05 1.15
N ARG A 267 27.38 -17.34 1.56
CA ARG A 267 28.38 -17.81 2.53
C ARG A 267 28.78 -16.67 3.46
N ALA A 268 29.34 -17.00 4.62
CA ALA A 268 29.75 -16.02 5.63
C ALA A 268 30.65 -14.89 5.09
N GLN A 269 31.54 -15.21 4.16
CA GLN A 269 32.50 -14.28 3.56
C GLN A 269 32.07 -13.75 2.18
N ALA A 270 30.92 -14.22 1.64
CA ALA A 270 30.42 -13.75 0.35
C ALA A 270 29.93 -12.29 0.43
N PRO A 271 30.02 -11.53 -0.66
CA PRO A 271 29.48 -10.17 -0.70
C PRO A 271 27.98 -10.17 -0.53
N TRP A 272 27.46 -9.20 0.19
CA TRP A 272 26.04 -8.93 0.29
C TRP A 272 25.50 -8.44 -1.04
N ARG A 273 24.46 -9.09 -1.56
CA ARG A 273 23.81 -8.78 -2.82
C ARG A 273 22.38 -8.36 -2.59
N LEU A 274 21.90 -7.43 -3.42
CA LEU A 274 20.55 -6.87 -3.31
C LEU A 274 19.52 -7.80 -3.96
N TYR A 275 18.44 -8.07 -3.23
CA TYR A 275 17.34 -8.90 -3.68
C TYR A 275 16.00 -8.27 -3.38
N ARG A 276 15.00 -8.69 -4.14
CA ARG A 276 13.58 -8.55 -3.84
C ARG A 276 12.96 -9.93 -3.64
N LEU A 277 12.11 -10.11 -2.63
CA LEU A 277 11.27 -11.29 -2.54
C LEU A 277 10.08 -11.17 -3.48
N ALA A 278 9.70 -12.28 -4.12
CA ALA A 278 8.45 -12.34 -4.87
C ALA A 278 7.27 -12.15 -3.92
N TYR A 279 6.19 -11.54 -4.42
CA TYR A 279 5.00 -11.28 -3.62
C TYR A 279 4.46 -12.60 -3.04
N PHE A 280 4.09 -12.57 -1.75
CA PHE A 280 3.54 -13.71 -1.00
C PHE A 280 4.46 -14.95 -0.92
N SER A 281 5.74 -14.81 -1.26
CA SER A 281 6.72 -15.91 -1.18
C SER A 281 7.70 -15.70 -0.03
N ARG A 282 8.14 -16.80 0.61
CA ARG A 282 9.20 -16.78 1.64
C ARG A 282 10.59 -16.97 1.05
N ASP A 283 10.68 -17.63 -0.11
CA ASP A 283 11.94 -18.19 -0.61
C ASP A 283 12.32 -17.70 -2.02
N GLN A 284 11.33 -17.30 -2.83
CA GLN A 284 11.59 -16.88 -4.20
C GLN A 284 12.19 -15.47 -4.22
N ARG A 285 13.49 -15.42 -4.52
CA ARG A 285 14.29 -14.19 -4.55
C ARG A 285 14.63 -13.83 -5.98
N GLN A 286 14.43 -12.55 -6.30
CA GLN A 286 14.90 -11.96 -7.54
C GLN A 286 16.09 -11.05 -7.20
N ARG A 287 17.24 -11.31 -7.80
CA ARG A 287 18.42 -10.47 -7.68
C ARG A 287 18.21 -9.17 -8.46
N LEU A 288 18.68 -8.05 -7.92
CA LEU A 288 18.48 -6.71 -8.48
C LEU A 288 19.79 -6.00 -8.89
N ASP A 289 20.95 -6.57 -8.50
CA ASP A 289 22.30 -6.09 -8.83
C ASP A 289 22.97 -6.92 -9.93
#